data_475b6dd9d5318ca35dbf988732ddbb2b
#
_entry.id   475b6dd9d5318ca35dbf988732ddbb2b
#
_cell.length_a   1.000
_cell.length_b   1.000
_cell.length_c   1.000
_cell.angle_alpha   90.00
_cell.angle_beta   90.00
_cell.angle_gamma   90.00
#
_symmetry.space_group_name_H-M   'P 1'
#
loop_
_entity.id
_entity.type
_entity.pdbx_description
1 polymer ?
#
loop_
_entity_poly.entity_id
_entity_poly.type
_entity_poly.pdbx_seq_one_letter_code
_entity_poly.pdbx_strand_id
1 'polypeptide(L)'
;MTQQNSHGNQIQDIPQTGFFGHPRGLGVLFFVEFWERFSYYGMRALLIFYMYFAVTDNGLGIDKTTAMSIMSVYGSLIYMTSIPGGWIADRITGTRGATLLGAVFIIIGHICLSLPFALIGLFTSMFFIIIGSGLMKPNISNIVGRLYPENDRRMDAGFVIFYMSVNMGALLSPIILQHFVNVKNFHGGFLIAAVGMALGLVWYVLFNRKNLGSVGMKPTNPLTPAEKKKYGLIIGSVVLAIVLIIVIGALTNSLSFNLVSNTVLVLGIALPIIYFTLIIRSKDVTDTERSRVKAFIPLFILGMVFWAIQEQGSNVLNIYGIEHSDMKLNLFGWKTNFGEAIFQSINPLFILLLAPIISLLWQKLGTKQPSLPVKFAIGTFLAGASYILIGIVGYASGSSNFSVNWVILSYIICVIGELYLSPTGNSAAVKLAPKAFNAQMMSIWYLTNASAQAINGTLVKLIEPLGQTNYFIFLGVVAIIVTTIVLAISPLIIKAMKGIR
;
A
#
# COMPACT_ATOMS: atom_id res chain seq x y z
N MET A 1 -3.38 -22.13 -26.98
CA MET A 1 -2.07 -22.73 -27.34
C MET A 1 -0.96 -21.70 -27.63
N THR A 2 -1.22 -20.55 -28.18
CA THR A 2 -0.19 -19.53 -28.55
C THR A 2 0.46 -18.80 -27.35
N GLN A 3 -0.24 -18.60 -26.24
CA GLN A 3 0.33 -17.93 -25.05
C GLN A 3 1.25 -18.85 -24.22
N GLN A 4 0.94 -20.14 -24.09
CA GLN A 4 1.78 -21.11 -23.35
C GLN A 4 3.14 -21.32 -24.01
N ASN A 5 3.19 -21.39 -25.35
CA ASN A 5 4.46 -21.52 -26.08
C ASN A 5 5.36 -20.27 -25.97
N SER A 6 4.77 -19.08 -25.83
CA SER A 6 5.55 -17.84 -25.69
C SER A 6 6.19 -17.70 -24.31
N HIS A 7 5.55 -18.21 -23.26
CA HIS A 7 6.08 -18.15 -21.88
C HIS A 7 7.25 -19.14 -21.69
N GLY A 8 7.10 -20.37 -22.18
CA GLY A 8 8.16 -21.37 -22.13
C GLY A 8 9.46 -20.93 -22.84
N ASN A 9 9.37 -20.27 -23.97
CA ASN A 9 10.53 -19.74 -24.70
C ASN A 9 11.20 -18.55 -23.97
N GLN A 10 10.46 -17.72 -23.25
CA GLN A 10 11.03 -16.58 -22.50
C GLN A 10 11.86 -17.01 -21.28
N ILE A 11 11.54 -18.14 -20.68
CA ILE A 11 12.21 -18.64 -19.47
C ILE A 11 13.55 -19.33 -19.81
N GLN A 12 13.69 -19.91 -21.00
CA GLN A 12 14.93 -20.58 -21.43
C GLN A 12 16.13 -19.63 -21.50
N ASP A 13 15.89 -18.33 -21.70
CA ASP A 13 16.92 -17.30 -21.86
C ASP A 13 17.41 -16.72 -20.53
N ILE A 14 16.88 -17.14 -19.37
CA ILE A 14 17.23 -16.57 -18.08
C ILE A 14 17.90 -17.57 -17.16
N PRO A 15 18.94 -17.15 -16.38
CA PRO A 15 19.58 -17.99 -15.41
C PRO A 15 18.61 -18.42 -14.27
N GLN A 16 18.28 -19.71 -14.22
CA GLN A 16 17.29 -20.28 -13.28
C GLN A 16 17.83 -20.51 -11.86
N THR A 17 19.11 -20.24 -11.63
CA THR A 17 19.76 -20.35 -10.32
C THR A 17 20.76 -19.22 -10.13
N GLY A 18 21.16 -18.97 -8.88
CA GLY A 18 22.23 -18.00 -8.56
C GLY A 18 21.84 -16.89 -7.59
N PHE A 19 20.59 -16.91 -7.05
CA PHE A 19 20.18 -16.07 -5.94
C PHE A 19 19.41 -16.92 -4.92
N PHE A 20 20.09 -17.44 -3.90
CA PHE A 20 19.52 -18.37 -2.90
C PHE A 20 18.79 -19.59 -3.51
N GLY A 21 19.31 -20.15 -4.62
CA GLY A 21 18.66 -21.25 -5.33
C GLY A 21 17.54 -20.83 -6.30
N HIS A 22 17.22 -19.56 -6.39
CA HIS A 22 16.23 -18.97 -7.28
C HIS A 22 16.83 -18.33 -8.54
N PRO A 23 16.02 -17.97 -9.55
CA PRO A 23 16.50 -17.25 -10.73
C PRO A 23 17.28 -15.99 -10.35
N ARG A 24 18.37 -15.70 -11.06
CA ARG A 24 19.17 -14.47 -10.81
C ARG A 24 18.38 -13.19 -10.97
N GLY A 25 17.37 -13.20 -11.84
CA GLY A 25 16.44 -12.10 -12.01
C GLY A 25 15.71 -11.69 -10.71
N LEU A 26 15.45 -12.64 -9.82
CA LEU A 26 14.88 -12.34 -8.50
C LEU A 26 15.82 -11.44 -7.68
N GLY A 27 17.12 -11.66 -7.72
CA GLY A 27 18.10 -10.80 -7.05
C GLY A 27 18.09 -9.37 -7.60
N VAL A 28 17.96 -9.22 -8.93
CA VAL A 28 17.83 -7.88 -9.54
C VAL A 28 16.58 -7.17 -9.03
N LEU A 29 15.43 -7.86 -9.04
CA LEU A 29 14.16 -7.27 -8.59
C LEU A 29 14.14 -7.03 -7.07
N PHE A 30 14.80 -7.89 -6.28
CA PHE A 30 14.97 -7.72 -4.84
C PHE A 30 15.65 -6.39 -4.51
N PHE A 31 16.78 -6.08 -5.15
CA PHE A 31 17.51 -4.83 -4.90
C PHE A 31 16.76 -3.60 -5.39
N VAL A 32 16.08 -3.70 -6.53
CA VAL A 32 15.24 -2.60 -7.04
C VAL A 32 14.09 -2.30 -6.08
N GLU A 33 13.37 -3.34 -5.64
CA GLU A 33 12.27 -3.19 -4.70
C GLU A 33 12.75 -2.67 -3.34
N PHE A 34 13.87 -3.18 -2.84
CA PHE A 34 14.49 -2.69 -1.60
C PHE A 34 14.72 -1.18 -1.65
N TRP A 35 15.36 -0.67 -2.70
CA TRP A 35 15.66 0.76 -2.83
C TRP A 35 14.41 1.60 -3.09
N GLU A 36 13.44 1.08 -3.84
CA GLU A 36 12.16 1.74 -4.02
C GLU A 36 11.40 1.86 -2.69
N ARG A 37 11.31 0.75 -1.93
CA ARG A 37 10.68 0.78 -0.61
C ARG A 37 11.44 1.67 0.38
N PHE A 38 12.76 1.61 0.36
CA PHE A 38 13.60 2.53 1.13
C PHE A 38 13.27 3.99 0.82
N SER A 39 13.22 4.34 -0.45
CA SER A 39 12.90 5.71 -0.85
C SER A 39 11.48 6.13 -0.46
N TYR A 40 10.50 5.26 -0.70
CA TYR A 40 9.10 5.54 -0.42
C TYR A 40 8.81 5.66 1.08
N TYR A 41 9.19 4.67 1.89
CA TYR A 41 8.93 4.70 3.33
C TYR A 41 9.78 5.73 4.06
N GLY A 42 11.01 5.95 3.59
CA GLY A 42 11.87 7.01 4.12
C GLY A 42 11.31 8.41 3.85
N MET A 43 10.89 8.67 2.61
CA MET A 43 10.21 9.92 2.27
C MET A 43 8.92 10.07 3.10
N ARG A 44 8.08 9.02 3.18
CA ARG A 44 6.83 9.05 3.93
C ARG A 44 7.03 9.36 5.42
N ALA A 45 8.11 8.83 6.02
CA ALA A 45 8.46 9.07 7.41
C ALA A 45 8.84 10.53 7.68
N LEU A 46 9.46 11.21 6.71
CA LEU A 46 9.81 12.63 6.81
C LEU A 46 8.65 13.56 6.43
N LEU A 47 7.83 13.13 5.47
CA LEU A 47 6.86 13.99 4.79
C LEU A 47 5.82 14.57 5.74
N ILE A 48 5.35 13.77 6.70
CA ILE A 48 4.38 14.26 7.69
C ILE A 48 4.97 15.39 8.53
N PHE A 49 6.22 15.26 9.00
CA PHE A 49 6.91 16.28 9.78
C PHE A 49 7.20 17.52 8.95
N TYR A 50 7.67 17.34 7.72
CA TYR A 50 7.90 18.43 6.78
C TYR A 50 6.63 19.27 6.55
N MET A 51 5.47 18.63 6.46
CA MET A 51 4.20 19.35 6.25
C MET A 51 3.80 20.18 7.47
N TYR A 52 3.84 19.63 8.69
CA TYR A 52 3.26 20.34 9.83
C TYR A 52 4.26 21.12 10.71
N PHE A 53 5.56 20.88 10.60
CA PHE A 53 6.54 21.68 11.33
C PHE A 53 6.49 23.14 10.86
N ALA A 54 6.80 24.06 11.81
CA ALA A 54 6.80 25.48 11.52
C ALA A 54 7.83 25.81 10.42
N VAL A 55 7.57 26.90 9.69
CA VAL A 55 8.49 27.38 8.64
C VAL A 55 9.87 27.73 9.23
N THR A 56 9.91 28.21 10.46
CA THR A 56 11.16 28.43 11.23
C THR A 56 11.96 27.17 11.48
N ASP A 57 11.32 26.02 11.41
CA ASP A 57 11.89 24.69 11.58
C ASP A 57 12.08 23.95 10.24
N ASN A 58 12.14 24.70 9.13
CA ASN A 58 12.22 24.20 7.77
C ASN A 58 11.05 23.32 7.33
N GLY A 59 9.91 23.41 8.00
CA GLY A 59 8.65 22.78 7.61
C GLY A 59 7.79 23.71 6.74
N LEU A 60 6.58 23.25 6.39
CA LEU A 60 5.62 24.03 5.60
C LEU A 60 4.56 24.75 6.46
N GLY A 61 4.48 24.49 7.75
CA GLY A 61 3.53 25.10 8.68
C GLY A 61 2.07 24.74 8.39
N ILE A 62 1.82 23.62 7.70
CA ILE A 62 0.47 23.14 7.42
C ILE A 62 -0.15 22.63 8.72
N ASP A 63 -1.42 22.93 8.95
CA ASP A 63 -2.18 22.36 10.06
C ASP A 63 -2.08 20.82 10.10
N LYS A 64 -1.94 20.25 11.31
CA LYS A 64 -1.74 18.81 11.50
C LYS A 64 -2.84 17.97 10.90
N THR A 65 -4.11 18.35 11.10
CA THR A 65 -5.26 17.62 10.55
C THR A 65 -5.25 17.64 9.02
N THR A 66 -4.90 18.79 8.44
CA THR A 66 -4.73 18.94 7.00
C THR A 66 -3.57 18.10 6.48
N ALA A 67 -2.42 18.09 7.16
CA ALA A 67 -1.27 17.26 6.80
C ALA A 67 -1.59 15.76 6.82
N MET A 68 -2.29 15.28 7.86
CA MET A 68 -2.78 13.88 7.94
C MET A 68 -3.75 13.55 6.81
N SER A 69 -4.65 14.48 6.46
CA SER A 69 -5.59 14.32 5.36
C SER A 69 -4.86 14.24 4.01
N ILE A 70 -3.88 15.11 3.76
CA ILE A 70 -3.02 15.08 2.55
C ILE A 70 -2.30 13.74 2.44
N MET A 71 -1.71 13.23 3.52
CA MET A 71 -1.04 11.91 3.53
C MET A 71 -1.98 10.78 3.14
N SER A 72 -3.21 10.81 3.66
CA SER A 72 -4.22 9.78 3.38
C SER A 72 -4.71 9.84 1.93
N VAL A 73 -5.00 11.03 1.42
CA VAL A 73 -5.38 11.25 0.02
C VAL A 73 -4.26 10.81 -0.93
N TYR A 74 -3.03 11.19 -0.63
CA TYR A 74 -1.84 10.78 -1.38
C TYR A 74 -1.69 9.25 -1.42
N GLY A 75 -1.81 8.57 -0.29
CA GLY A 75 -1.76 7.12 -0.20
C GLY A 75 -2.88 6.45 -1.00
N SER A 76 -4.11 6.96 -0.95
CA SER A 76 -5.24 6.48 -1.75
C SER A 76 -4.94 6.53 -3.24
N LEU A 77 -4.43 7.66 -3.74
CA LEU A 77 -4.10 7.87 -5.15
C LEU A 77 -3.01 6.92 -5.63
N ILE A 78 -2.00 6.61 -4.81
CA ILE A 78 -0.95 5.62 -5.14
C ILE A 78 -1.56 4.24 -5.43
N TYR A 79 -2.51 3.79 -4.61
CA TYR A 79 -3.15 2.49 -4.84
C TYR A 79 -4.13 2.52 -6.02
N MET A 80 -4.89 3.60 -6.19
CA MET A 80 -5.79 3.76 -7.34
C MET A 80 -5.03 3.75 -8.68
N THR A 81 -3.89 4.41 -8.76
CA THR A 81 -3.08 4.50 -10.00
C THR A 81 -2.39 3.19 -10.37
N SER A 82 -2.34 2.20 -9.47
CA SER A 82 -1.84 0.87 -9.79
C SER A 82 -2.69 0.15 -10.86
N ILE A 83 -4.00 0.46 -10.95
CA ILE A 83 -4.89 -0.11 -11.95
C ILE A 83 -4.53 0.36 -13.37
N PRO A 84 -4.52 1.68 -13.68
CA PRO A 84 -4.08 2.14 -14.99
C PRO A 84 -2.60 1.83 -15.26
N GLY A 85 -1.74 1.76 -14.23
CA GLY A 85 -0.33 1.39 -14.38
C GLY A 85 -0.13 -0.04 -14.91
N GLY A 86 -0.89 -1.00 -14.40
CA GLY A 86 -0.93 -2.37 -14.92
C GLY A 86 -1.46 -2.42 -16.36
N TRP A 87 -2.54 -1.68 -16.65
CA TRP A 87 -3.09 -1.59 -18.01
C TRP A 87 -2.10 -0.99 -19.02
N ILE A 88 -1.36 0.06 -18.63
CA ILE A 88 -0.31 0.65 -19.49
C ILE A 88 0.78 -0.38 -19.82
N ALA A 89 1.18 -1.17 -18.83
CA ALA A 89 2.16 -2.23 -19.04
C ALA A 89 1.66 -3.30 -20.00
N ASP A 90 0.42 -3.76 -19.82
CA ASP A 90 -0.15 -4.83 -20.66
C ASP A 90 -0.45 -4.40 -22.07
N ARG A 91 -0.75 -3.11 -22.30
CA ARG A 91 -1.22 -2.60 -23.60
C ARG A 91 -0.19 -1.78 -24.36
N ILE A 92 0.80 -1.15 -23.67
CA ILE A 92 1.66 -0.13 -24.28
C ILE A 92 3.16 -0.44 -24.11
N THR A 93 3.65 -0.58 -22.88
CA THR A 93 5.09 -0.54 -22.59
C THR A 93 5.73 -1.89 -22.30
N GLY A 94 4.95 -2.92 -21.99
CA GLY A 94 5.45 -4.10 -21.28
C GLY A 94 5.74 -3.81 -19.80
N THR A 95 5.81 -4.85 -18.99
CA THR A 95 6.00 -4.71 -17.53
C THR A 95 7.36 -4.11 -17.19
N ARG A 96 8.41 -4.42 -17.97
CA ARG A 96 9.76 -3.83 -17.78
C ARG A 96 9.80 -2.34 -18.10
N GLY A 97 9.15 -1.93 -19.19
CA GLY A 97 9.06 -0.53 -19.58
C GLY A 97 8.28 0.29 -18.55
N ALA A 98 7.16 -0.23 -18.05
CA ALA A 98 6.38 0.40 -17.01
C ALA A 98 7.19 0.53 -15.71
N THR A 99 7.91 -0.51 -15.27
CA THR A 99 8.78 -0.47 -14.10
C THR A 99 9.88 0.59 -14.24
N LEU A 100 10.54 0.67 -15.40
CA LEU A 100 11.58 1.67 -15.68
C LEU A 100 11.03 3.10 -15.62
N LEU A 101 9.94 3.36 -16.34
CA LEU A 101 9.28 4.68 -16.35
C LEU A 101 8.80 5.07 -14.93
N GLY A 102 8.24 4.10 -14.20
CA GLY A 102 7.83 4.31 -12.81
C GLY A 102 8.98 4.72 -11.92
N ALA A 103 10.12 4.05 -12.02
CA ALA A 103 11.32 4.38 -11.28
C ALA A 103 11.83 5.80 -11.59
N VAL A 104 11.84 6.20 -12.86
CA VAL A 104 12.24 7.56 -13.28
C VAL A 104 11.30 8.62 -12.68
N PHE A 105 9.98 8.40 -12.75
CA PHE A 105 9.01 9.34 -12.16
C PHE A 105 9.16 9.45 -10.63
N ILE A 106 9.41 8.36 -9.93
CA ILE A 106 9.67 8.37 -8.48
C ILE A 106 10.92 9.21 -8.16
N ILE A 107 12.00 9.06 -8.94
CA ILE A 107 13.22 9.86 -8.77
C ILE A 107 12.92 11.36 -8.97
N ILE A 108 12.22 11.71 -10.05
CA ILE A 108 11.81 13.10 -10.32
C ILE A 108 11.01 13.65 -9.13
N GLY A 109 10.06 12.88 -8.62
CA GLY A 109 9.26 13.26 -7.46
C GLY A 109 10.13 13.53 -6.21
N HIS A 110 11.06 12.65 -5.89
CA HIS A 110 11.97 12.85 -4.75
C HIS A 110 12.91 14.05 -4.94
N ILE A 111 13.39 14.29 -6.17
CA ILE A 111 14.20 15.48 -6.49
C ILE A 111 13.36 16.74 -6.29
N CYS A 112 12.11 16.79 -6.79
CA CYS A 112 11.23 17.95 -6.58
C CYS A 112 11.04 18.26 -5.09
N LEU A 113 10.95 17.24 -4.24
CA LEU A 113 10.79 17.40 -2.80
C LEU A 113 12.12 17.81 -2.10
N SER A 114 13.26 17.42 -2.68
CA SER A 114 14.58 17.79 -2.16
C SER A 114 14.98 19.25 -2.47
N LEU A 115 14.22 19.93 -3.33
CA LEU A 115 14.45 21.33 -3.67
C LEU A 115 13.53 22.24 -2.84
N PRO A 116 13.96 23.47 -2.52
CA PRO A 116 13.24 24.38 -1.63
C PRO A 116 12.06 25.09 -2.33
N PHE A 117 11.18 24.31 -3.00
CA PHE A 117 10.02 24.84 -3.70
C PHE A 117 8.73 24.84 -2.87
N ALA A 118 8.83 24.61 -1.57
CA ALA A 118 7.71 24.62 -0.61
C ALA A 118 6.49 23.80 -1.12
N LEU A 119 5.30 24.39 -1.13
CA LEU A 119 4.07 23.72 -1.57
C LEU A 119 4.12 23.23 -3.04
N ILE A 120 4.79 23.98 -3.93
CA ILE A 120 4.95 23.57 -5.33
C ILE A 120 5.77 22.28 -5.40
N GLY A 121 6.87 22.21 -4.65
CA GLY A 121 7.70 21.00 -4.55
C GLY A 121 6.92 19.82 -3.99
N LEU A 122 6.12 20.05 -2.93
CA LEU A 122 5.27 19.03 -2.32
C LEU A 122 4.28 18.41 -3.33
N PHE A 123 3.44 19.23 -3.95
CA PHE A 123 2.39 18.71 -4.84
C PHE A 123 2.94 18.16 -6.15
N THR A 124 4.01 18.77 -6.71
CA THR A 124 4.69 18.24 -7.89
C THR A 124 5.33 16.90 -7.60
N SER A 125 5.98 16.75 -6.45
CA SER A 125 6.53 15.48 -5.98
C SER A 125 5.44 14.40 -5.86
N MET A 126 4.33 14.71 -5.16
CA MET A 126 3.22 13.78 -5.01
C MET A 126 2.68 13.32 -6.37
N PHE A 127 2.51 14.22 -7.32
CA PHE A 127 2.07 13.90 -8.68
C PHE A 127 2.99 12.86 -9.36
N PHE A 128 4.29 13.11 -9.36
CA PHE A 128 5.24 12.20 -9.99
C PHE A 128 5.34 10.86 -9.26
N ILE A 129 5.33 10.85 -7.93
CA ILE A 129 5.42 9.61 -7.16
C ILE A 129 4.12 8.78 -7.29
N ILE A 130 2.94 9.39 -7.34
CA ILE A 130 1.67 8.70 -7.58
C ILE A 130 1.71 7.95 -8.92
N ILE A 131 2.08 8.64 -9.99
CA ILE A 131 2.20 8.02 -11.32
C ILE A 131 3.29 6.95 -11.34
N GLY A 132 4.45 7.27 -10.77
CA GLY A 132 5.61 6.38 -10.73
C GLY A 132 5.32 5.09 -9.97
N SER A 133 4.76 5.18 -8.77
CA SER A 133 4.39 4.02 -7.97
C SER A 133 3.27 3.19 -8.62
N GLY A 134 2.30 3.86 -9.24
CA GLY A 134 1.25 3.18 -10.00
C GLY A 134 1.80 2.35 -11.17
N LEU A 135 2.81 2.87 -11.87
CA LEU A 135 3.48 2.14 -12.95
C LEU A 135 4.40 1.03 -12.44
N MET A 136 5.11 1.24 -11.34
CA MET A 136 6.13 0.31 -10.88
C MET A 136 5.56 -0.85 -10.06
N LYS A 137 4.75 -0.56 -9.05
CA LYS A 137 4.30 -1.51 -8.02
C LYS A 137 3.65 -2.79 -8.55
N PRO A 138 2.60 -2.74 -9.41
CA PRO A 138 1.98 -3.95 -9.93
C PRO A 138 2.90 -4.70 -10.91
N ASN A 139 3.75 -3.99 -11.62
CA ASN A 139 4.53 -4.54 -12.72
C ASN A 139 5.78 -5.26 -12.26
N ILE A 140 6.49 -4.77 -11.23
CA ILE A 140 7.65 -5.46 -10.68
C ILE A 140 7.27 -6.82 -10.07
N SER A 141 6.14 -6.89 -9.36
CA SER A 141 5.61 -8.15 -8.83
C SER A 141 5.20 -9.13 -9.94
N ASN A 142 4.63 -8.61 -11.04
CA ASN A 142 4.31 -9.41 -12.22
C ASN A 142 5.57 -10.02 -12.85
N ILE A 143 6.67 -9.24 -12.95
CA ILE A 143 7.94 -9.76 -13.47
C ILE A 143 8.46 -10.89 -12.57
N VAL A 144 8.38 -10.77 -11.23
CA VAL A 144 8.79 -11.84 -10.30
C VAL A 144 8.08 -13.15 -10.61
N GLY A 145 6.75 -13.14 -10.76
CA GLY A 145 5.99 -14.34 -11.08
C GLY A 145 6.39 -14.97 -12.42
N ARG A 146 6.77 -14.14 -13.39
CA ARG A 146 7.16 -14.58 -14.76
C ARG A 146 8.59 -15.10 -14.87
N LEU A 147 9.39 -15.07 -13.79
CA LEU A 147 10.73 -15.66 -13.75
C LEU A 147 10.72 -17.19 -13.60
N TYR A 148 9.59 -17.76 -13.19
CA TYR A 148 9.44 -19.16 -12.87
C TYR A 148 8.65 -19.90 -13.95
N PRO A 149 9.04 -21.16 -14.26
CA PRO A 149 8.21 -22.05 -15.06
C PRO A 149 6.82 -22.26 -14.44
N GLU A 150 5.85 -22.61 -15.26
CA GLU A 150 4.53 -23.00 -14.77
C GLU A 150 4.64 -24.16 -13.77
N ASN A 151 3.98 -24.06 -12.63
CA ASN A 151 4.00 -25.02 -11.53
C ASN A 151 5.38 -25.20 -10.82
N ASP A 152 6.29 -24.26 -10.95
CA ASP A 152 7.56 -24.30 -10.18
C ASP A 152 7.27 -24.06 -8.70
N ARG A 153 7.56 -25.05 -7.86
CA ARG A 153 7.35 -24.99 -6.40
C ARG A 153 8.18 -23.91 -5.71
N ARG A 154 9.26 -23.41 -6.37
CA ARG A 154 10.11 -22.33 -5.83
C ARG A 154 9.45 -20.96 -5.93
N MET A 155 8.42 -20.80 -6.75
CA MET A 155 7.78 -19.49 -7.00
C MET A 155 7.27 -18.85 -5.70
N ASP A 156 6.59 -19.62 -4.85
CA ASP A 156 6.06 -19.11 -3.58
C ASP A 156 7.18 -18.62 -2.66
N ALA A 157 8.27 -19.41 -2.53
CA ALA A 157 9.43 -19.01 -1.76
C ALA A 157 10.15 -17.78 -2.37
N GLY A 158 10.16 -17.67 -3.70
CA GLY A 158 10.67 -16.49 -4.41
C GLY A 158 9.88 -15.22 -4.09
N PHE A 159 8.56 -15.30 -4.01
CA PHE A 159 7.72 -14.18 -3.56
C PHE A 159 7.96 -13.82 -2.08
N VAL A 160 8.23 -14.81 -1.21
CA VAL A 160 8.61 -14.53 0.18
C VAL A 160 9.93 -13.74 0.25
N ILE A 161 10.95 -14.16 -0.52
CA ILE A 161 12.23 -13.43 -0.61
C ILE A 161 12.00 -12.00 -1.14
N PHE A 162 11.20 -11.85 -2.19
CA PHE A 162 10.83 -10.53 -2.73
C PHE A 162 10.12 -9.67 -1.68
N TYR A 163 9.18 -10.24 -0.91
CA TYR A 163 8.49 -9.53 0.16
C TYR A 163 9.41 -9.14 1.32
N MET A 164 10.46 -9.92 1.58
CA MET A 164 11.49 -9.53 2.54
C MET A 164 12.20 -8.24 2.13
N SER A 165 12.47 -8.00 0.83
CA SER A 165 13.09 -6.75 0.37
C SER A 165 12.21 -5.54 0.68
N VAL A 166 10.88 -5.67 0.51
CA VAL A 166 9.89 -4.64 0.87
C VAL A 166 10.04 -4.23 2.33
N ASN A 167 10.02 -5.22 3.24
CA ASN A 167 10.07 -4.97 4.66
C ASN A 167 11.45 -4.50 5.14
N MET A 168 12.54 -4.98 4.53
CA MET A 168 13.89 -4.49 4.83
C MET A 168 14.06 -3.01 4.45
N GLY A 169 13.59 -2.60 3.27
CA GLY A 169 13.60 -1.20 2.85
C GLY A 169 12.76 -0.32 3.78
N ALA A 170 11.56 -0.77 4.11
CA ALA A 170 10.66 -0.07 5.01
C ALA A 170 11.18 0.02 6.46
N LEU A 171 11.92 -0.98 6.93
CA LEU A 171 12.52 -1.00 8.27
C LEU A 171 13.70 -0.03 8.37
N LEU A 172 14.61 -0.08 7.41
CA LEU A 172 15.89 0.66 7.50
C LEU A 172 15.74 2.14 7.20
N SER A 173 14.85 2.51 6.30
CA SER A 173 14.75 3.89 5.84
C SER A 173 14.35 4.89 6.93
N PRO A 174 13.32 4.69 7.78
CA PRO A 174 13.00 5.65 8.82
C PRO A 174 14.09 5.76 9.89
N ILE A 175 14.80 4.65 10.18
CA ILE A 175 15.91 4.62 11.14
C ILE A 175 17.06 5.51 10.63
N ILE A 176 17.44 5.36 9.36
CA ILE A 176 18.53 6.16 8.75
C ILE A 176 18.10 7.62 8.62
N LEU A 177 16.84 7.87 8.24
CA LEU A 177 16.36 9.22 8.00
C LEU A 177 15.93 9.97 9.26
N GLN A 178 15.84 9.30 10.44
CA GLN A 178 15.59 9.98 11.72
C GLN A 178 16.58 11.12 11.99
N HIS A 179 17.83 10.96 11.56
CA HIS A 179 18.83 12.03 11.69
C HIS A 179 18.35 13.35 11.06
N PHE A 180 17.72 13.29 9.89
CA PHE A 180 17.25 14.48 9.17
C PHE A 180 16.04 15.15 9.83
N VAL A 181 15.21 14.39 10.56
CA VAL A 181 14.16 14.94 11.43
C VAL A 181 14.80 15.69 12.58
N ASN A 182 15.78 15.09 13.24
CA ASN A 182 16.43 15.67 14.41
C ASN A 182 17.13 17.01 14.09
N VAL A 183 17.78 17.10 12.92
CA VAL A 183 18.47 18.33 12.47
C VAL A 183 17.56 19.24 11.64
N LYS A 184 16.28 18.89 11.48
CA LYS A 184 15.27 19.63 10.69
C LYS A 184 15.72 19.93 9.25
N ASN A 185 16.48 19.00 8.66
CA ASN A 185 16.95 19.07 7.27
C ASN A 185 16.14 18.13 6.37
N PHE A 186 14.85 18.39 6.18
CA PHE A 186 13.94 17.56 5.42
C PHE A 186 14.38 17.38 3.96
N HIS A 187 14.85 18.46 3.32
CA HIS A 187 15.32 18.42 1.93
C HIS A 187 16.50 17.46 1.75
N GLY A 188 17.46 17.45 2.71
CA GLY A 188 18.55 16.47 2.72
C GLY A 188 18.06 15.03 2.84
N GLY A 189 17.06 14.78 3.69
CA GLY A 189 16.44 13.46 3.82
C GLY A 189 15.73 13.00 2.54
N PHE A 190 15.01 13.89 1.86
CA PHE A 190 14.38 13.60 0.56
C PHE A 190 15.41 13.35 -0.53
N LEU A 191 16.56 14.04 -0.50
CA LEU A 191 17.67 13.76 -1.42
C LEU A 191 18.24 12.35 -1.21
N ILE A 192 18.38 11.89 0.03
CA ILE A 192 18.78 10.49 0.31
C ILE A 192 17.78 9.49 -0.26
N ALA A 193 16.48 9.78 -0.16
CA ALA A 193 15.44 8.95 -0.80
C ALA A 193 15.59 8.94 -2.33
N ALA A 194 15.87 10.10 -2.95
CA ALA A 194 16.14 10.19 -4.39
C ALA A 194 17.36 9.37 -4.80
N VAL A 195 18.46 9.48 -4.04
CA VAL A 195 19.70 8.71 -4.28
C VAL A 195 19.42 7.19 -4.15
N GLY A 196 18.70 6.77 -3.11
CA GLY A 196 18.29 5.37 -2.95
C GLY A 196 17.55 4.84 -4.16
N MET A 197 16.53 5.57 -4.64
CA MET A 197 15.79 5.17 -5.84
C MET A 197 16.67 5.16 -7.09
N ALA A 198 17.58 6.14 -7.23
CA ALA A 198 18.53 6.19 -8.34
C ALA A 198 19.48 4.98 -8.34
N LEU A 199 19.97 4.54 -7.16
CA LEU A 199 20.75 3.30 -7.03
C LEU A 199 19.96 2.08 -7.49
N GLY A 200 18.69 1.97 -7.10
CA GLY A 200 17.78 0.92 -7.59
C GLY A 200 17.61 0.95 -9.11
N LEU A 201 17.41 2.12 -9.70
CA LEU A 201 17.28 2.29 -11.14
C LEU A 201 18.56 1.93 -11.89
N VAL A 202 19.73 2.41 -11.43
CA VAL A 202 21.03 2.09 -12.04
C VAL A 202 21.26 0.58 -12.00
N TRP A 203 21.02 -0.04 -10.85
CA TRP A 203 21.09 -1.50 -10.70
C TRP A 203 20.18 -2.22 -11.69
N TYR A 204 18.92 -1.78 -11.81
CA TYR A 204 17.98 -2.33 -12.77
C TYR A 204 18.49 -2.24 -14.21
N VAL A 205 18.94 -1.06 -14.64
CA VAL A 205 19.41 -0.82 -16.01
C VAL A 205 20.62 -1.68 -16.34
N LEU A 206 21.57 -1.82 -15.42
CA LEU A 206 22.80 -2.59 -15.62
C LEU A 206 22.54 -4.10 -15.71
N PHE A 207 21.65 -4.62 -14.88
CA PHE A 207 21.52 -6.07 -14.69
C PHE A 207 20.25 -6.69 -15.31
N ASN A 208 19.27 -5.90 -15.75
CA ASN A 208 17.99 -6.43 -16.22
C ASN A 208 18.13 -7.28 -17.51
N ARG A 209 18.92 -6.83 -18.50
CA ARG A 209 19.04 -7.55 -19.79
C ARG A 209 19.59 -8.95 -19.62
N LYS A 210 20.67 -9.11 -18.83
CA LYS A 210 21.35 -10.39 -18.61
C LYS A 210 20.55 -11.37 -17.75
N ASN A 211 19.77 -10.85 -16.79
CA ASN A 211 19.13 -11.70 -15.78
C ASN A 211 17.62 -11.86 -15.95
N LEU A 212 16.96 -10.99 -16.71
CA LEU A 212 15.54 -11.08 -17.01
C LEU A 212 15.25 -11.49 -18.46
N GLY A 213 16.28 -11.65 -19.31
CA GLY A 213 16.12 -12.03 -20.72
C GLY A 213 15.07 -11.20 -21.44
N SER A 214 14.11 -11.86 -22.08
CA SER A 214 13.00 -11.24 -22.80
C SER A 214 11.72 -11.05 -21.95
N VAL A 215 11.71 -11.50 -20.70
CA VAL A 215 10.54 -11.42 -19.79
C VAL A 215 10.10 -9.96 -19.63
N GLY A 216 8.84 -9.68 -19.89
CA GLY A 216 8.21 -8.37 -19.70
C GLY A 216 8.66 -7.25 -20.64
N MET A 217 9.46 -7.53 -21.67
CA MET A 217 9.91 -6.51 -22.64
C MET A 217 8.79 -5.98 -23.53
N LYS A 218 7.86 -6.86 -23.91
CA LYS A 218 6.74 -6.52 -24.79
C LYS A 218 5.43 -6.55 -24.03
N PRO A 219 4.44 -5.71 -24.41
CA PRO A 219 3.11 -5.78 -23.87
C PRO A 219 2.47 -7.15 -24.17
N THR A 220 1.71 -7.68 -23.21
CA THR A 220 1.03 -8.99 -23.33
C THR A 220 -0.13 -8.95 -24.32
N ASN A 221 -0.79 -7.80 -24.42
CA ASN A 221 -1.93 -7.55 -25.31
C ASN A 221 -1.79 -6.16 -25.94
N PRO A 222 -0.93 -5.98 -26.96
CA PRO A 222 -0.65 -4.67 -27.53
C PRO A 222 -1.88 -4.06 -28.20
N LEU A 223 -2.01 -2.72 -28.11
CA LEU A 223 -3.10 -1.98 -28.75
C LEU A 223 -3.06 -2.11 -30.26
N THR A 224 -4.18 -2.47 -30.86
CA THR A 224 -4.39 -2.38 -32.31
C THR A 224 -4.38 -0.91 -32.78
N PRO A 225 -4.15 -0.61 -34.07
CA PRO A 225 -4.19 0.77 -34.58
C PRO A 225 -5.52 1.50 -34.29
N ALA A 226 -6.64 0.79 -34.40
CA ALA A 226 -7.96 1.34 -34.07
C ALA A 226 -8.11 1.65 -32.59
N GLU A 227 -7.64 0.76 -31.71
CA GLU A 227 -7.65 0.96 -30.27
C GLU A 227 -6.72 2.10 -29.84
N LYS A 228 -5.54 2.26 -30.46
CA LYS A 228 -4.64 3.39 -30.19
C LYS A 228 -5.34 4.72 -30.40
N LYS A 229 -6.10 4.87 -31.50
CA LYS A 229 -6.87 6.09 -31.79
C LYS A 229 -7.98 6.28 -30.73
N LYS A 230 -8.74 5.22 -30.41
CA LYS A 230 -9.83 5.27 -29.43
C LYS A 230 -9.32 5.64 -28.02
N TYR A 231 -8.33 4.90 -27.51
CA TYR A 231 -7.79 5.15 -26.16
C TYR A 231 -6.97 6.44 -26.11
N GLY A 232 -6.28 6.82 -27.18
CA GLY A 232 -5.63 8.12 -27.29
C GLY A 232 -6.61 9.28 -27.13
N LEU A 233 -7.77 9.21 -27.80
CA LEU A 233 -8.84 10.20 -27.64
C LEU A 233 -9.42 10.20 -26.21
N ILE A 234 -9.69 9.03 -25.63
CA ILE A 234 -10.22 8.93 -24.27
C ILE A 234 -9.22 9.53 -23.26
N ILE A 235 -7.95 9.10 -23.30
CA ILE A 235 -6.91 9.61 -22.41
C ILE A 235 -6.72 11.11 -22.60
N GLY A 236 -6.64 11.57 -23.85
CA GLY A 236 -6.54 13.00 -24.19
C GLY A 236 -7.71 13.81 -23.64
N SER A 237 -8.95 13.30 -23.78
CA SER A 237 -10.15 13.95 -23.25
C SER A 237 -10.14 14.00 -21.72
N VAL A 238 -9.72 12.92 -21.05
CA VAL A 238 -9.60 12.89 -19.57
C VAL A 238 -8.54 13.87 -19.09
N VAL A 239 -7.37 13.88 -19.71
CA VAL A 239 -6.29 14.84 -19.38
C VAL A 239 -6.76 16.26 -19.60
N LEU A 240 -7.42 16.56 -20.74
CA LEU A 240 -7.97 17.87 -21.03
C LEU A 240 -9.02 18.29 -19.99
N ALA A 241 -9.91 17.37 -19.60
CA ALA A 241 -10.92 17.64 -18.56
C ALA A 241 -10.27 17.97 -17.21
N ILE A 242 -9.23 17.20 -16.81
CA ILE A 242 -8.48 17.47 -15.57
C ILE A 242 -7.81 18.84 -15.63
N VAL A 243 -7.14 19.17 -16.75
CA VAL A 243 -6.47 20.47 -16.94
C VAL A 243 -7.51 21.60 -16.88
N LEU A 244 -8.65 21.45 -17.55
CA LEU A 244 -9.73 22.44 -17.50
C LEU A 244 -10.28 22.64 -16.08
N ILE A 245 -10.50 21.56 -15.33
CA ILE A 245 -10.94 21.65 -13.93
C ILE A 245 -9.91 22.40 -13.09
N ILE A 246 -8.62 22.12 -13.26
CA ILE A 246 -7.55 22.84 -12.54
C ILE A 246 -7.52 24.31 -12.93
N VAL A 247 -7.55 24.63 -14.21
CA VAL A 247 -7.51 26.01 -14.72
C VAL A 247 -8.74 26.80 -14.25
N ILE A 248 -9.94 26.25 -14.46
CA ILE A 248 -11.19 26.89 -14.02
C ILE A 248 -11.19 27.09 -12.50
N GLY A 249 -10.80 26.06 -11.76
CA GLY A 249 -10.73 26.13 -10.31
C GLY A 249 -9.71 27.14 -9.81
N ALA A 250 -8.56 27.29 -10.49
CA ALA A 250 -7.57 28.33 -10.18
C ALA A 250 -8.10 29.73 -10.49
N LEU A 251 -8.76 29.92 -11.64
CA LEU A 251 -9.33 31.21 -12.03
C LEU A 251 -10.51 31.65 -11.15
N THR A 252 -11.27 30.69 -10.64
CA THR A 252 -12.45 30.96 -9.77
C THR A 252 -12.09 30.92 -8.27
N ASN A 253 -10.82 30.69 -7.90
CA ASN A 253 -10.37 30.45 -6.53
C ASN A 253 -11.17 29.33 -5.80
N SER A 254 -11.73 28.40 -6.55
CA SER A 254 -12.51 27.26 -6.02
C SER A 254 -11.66 26.02 -5.78
N LEU A 255 -10.39 26.02 -6.20
CA LEU A 255 -9.45 24.92 -5.89
C LEU A 255 -9.16 24.94 -4.39
N SER A 256 -9.74 23.98 -3.71
CA SER A 256 -9.45 23.73 -2.31
C SER A 256 -8.98 22.28 -2.12
N PHE A 257 -8.15 22.05 -1.11
CA PHE A 257 -7.77 20.70 -0.74
C PHE A 257 -9.01 19.84 -0.38
N ASN A 258 -10.05 20.45 0.19
CA ASN A 258 -11.32 19.78 0.48
C ASN A 258 -12.00 19.23 -0.79
N LEU A 259 -11.95 19.94 -1.91
CA LEU A 259 -12.49 19.45 -3.18
C LEU A 259 -11.73 18.20 -3.64
N VAL A 260 -10.41 18.21 -3.58
CA VAL A 260 -9.58 17.06 -3.94
C VAL A 260 -9.87 15.88 -3.01
N SER A 261 -9.88 16.09 -1.69
CA SER A 261 -10.15 15.06 -0.70
C SER A 261 -11.53 14.43 -0.89
N ASN A 262 -12.57 15.25 -1.12
CA ASN A 262 -13.93 14.75 -1.35
C ASN A 262 -14.03 13.99 -2.69
N THR A 263 -13.34 14.45 -3.73
CA THR A 263 -13.29 13.74 -5.02
C THR A 263 -12.64 12.38 -4.87
N VAL A 264 -11.52 12.30 -4.17
CA VAL A 264 -10.83 11.03 -3.88
C VAL A 264 -11.69 10.12 -3.01
N LEU A 265 -12.42 10.65 -2.03
CA LEU A 265 -13.39 9.90 -1.24
C LEU A 265 -14.49 9.29 -2.11
N VAL A 266 -15.10 10.09 -2.99
CA VAL A 266 -16.13 9.60 -3.92
C VAL A 266 -15.58 8.51 -4.84
N LEU A 267 -14.38 8.69 -5.41
CA LEU A 267 -13.74 7.68 -6.24
C LEU A 267 -13.40 6.41 -5.44
N GLY A 268 -12.90 6.56 -4.21
CA GLY A 268 -12.58 5.45 -3.30
C GLY A 268 -13.78 4.56 -2.98
N ILE A 269 -14.97 5.13 -2.92
CA ILE A 269 -16.23 4.40 -2.69
C ILE A 269 -16.83 3.90 -4.02
N ALA A 270 -16.85 4.75 -5.04
CA ALA A 270 -17.52 4.44 -6.30
C ALA A 270 -16.81 3.34 -7.10
N LEU A 271 -15.47 3.36 -7.16
CA LEU A 271 -14.71 2.38 -7.96
C LEU A 271 -14.98 0.93 -7.55
N PRO A 272 -14.90 0.53 -6.26
CA PRO A 272 -15.25 -0.83 -5.87
C PRO A 272 -16.70 -1.19 -6.21
N ILE A 273 -17.65 -0.28 -5.99
CA ILE A 273 -19.08 -0.51 -6.32
C ILE A 273 -19.25 -0.75 -7.81
N ILE A 274 -18.61 0.06 -8.65
CA ILE A 274 -18.65 -0.08 -10.11
C ILE A 274 -18.05 -1.44 -10.52
N TYR A 275 -16.88 -1.80 -10.01
CA TYR A 275 -16.23 -3.07 -10.34
C TYR A 275 -17.05 -4.27 -9.91
N PHE A 276 -17.56 -4.30 -8.68
CA PHE A 276 -18.44 -5.37 -8.21
C PHE A 276 -19.70 -5.47 -9.08
N THR A 277 -20.30 -4.33 -9.41
CA THR A 277 -21.53 -4.30 -10.24
C THR A 277 -21.27 -4.82 -11.65
N LEU A 278 -20.17 -4.40 -12.28
CA LEU A 278 -19.77 -4.85 -13.62
C LEU A 278 -19.54 -6.36 -13.65
N ILE A 279 -18.81 -6.91 -12.66
CA ILE A 279 -18.53 -8.35 -12.59
C ILE A 279 -19.82 -9.13 -12.34
N ILE A 280 -20.65 -8.73 -11.36
CA ILE A 280 -21.88 -9.42 -10.99
C ILE A 280 -22.91 -9.43 -12.14
N ARG A 281 -22.96 -8.36 -12.96
CA ARG A 281 -23.88 -8.24 -14.09
C ARG A 281 -23.35 -8.80 -15.40
N SER A 282 -22.07 -9.19 -15.45
CA SER A 282 -21.49 -9.75 -16.68
C SER A 282 -22.15 -11.07 -17.08
N LYS A 283 -22.33 -11.24 -18.39
CA LYS A 283 -22.83 -12.50 -18.98
C LYS A 283 -21.76 -13.61 -18.98
N ASP A 284 -20.49 -13.24 -18.84
CA ASP A 284 -19.36 -14.18 -18.81
C ASP A 284 -19.12 -14.79 -17.43
N VAL A 285 -19.98 -14.48 -16.44
CA VAL A 285 -19.88 -14.95 -15.06
C VAL A 285 -21.01 -15.93 -14.76
N THR A 286 -20.65 -17.15 -14.36
CA THR A 286 -21.61 -18.20 -13.96
C THR A 286 -22.27 -17.84 -12.62
N ASP A 287 -23.42 -18.48 -12.31
CA ASP A 287 -24.12 -18.22 -11.05
C ASP A 287 -23.30 -18.62 -9.81
N THR A 288 -22.47 -19.67 -9.93
CA THR A 288 -21.54 -20.07 -8.87
C THR A 288 -20.47 -18.99 -8.65
N GLU A 289 -19.86 -18.48 -9.70
CA GLU A 289 -18.86 -17.41 -9.63
C GLU A 289 -19.50 -16.10 -9.12
N ARG A 290 -20.70 -15.77 -9.58
CA ARG A 290 -21.48 -14.61 -9.08
C ARG A 290 -21.73 -14.69 -7.58
N SER A 291 -22.06 -15.88 -7.07
CA SER A 291 -22.22 -16.13 -5.63
C SER A 291 -20.90 -15.89 -4.87
N ARG A 292 -19.76 -16.34 -5.42
CA ARG A 292 -18.42 -16.13 -4.85
C ARG A 292 -18.04 -14.66 -4.80
N VAL A 293 -18.30 -13.91 -5.86
CA VAL A 293 -18.05 -12.46 -5.90
C VAL A 293 -18.90 -11.73 -4.84
N LYS A 294 -20.17 -12.10 -4.68
CA LYS A 294 -21.02 -11.55 -3.60
C LYS A 294 -20.47 -11.87 -2.21
N ALA A 295 -19.94 -13.09 -2.02
CA ALA A 295 -19.29 -13.48 -0.77
C ALA A 295 -18.01 -12.68 -0.47
N PHE A 296 -17.35 -12.14 -1.50
CA PHE A 296 -16.15 -11.31 -1.31
C PHE A 296 -16.48 -9.89 -0.81
N ILE A 297 -17.72 -9.38 -1.00
CA ILE A 297 -18.09 -8.01 -0.57
C ILE A 297 -17.91 -7.79 0.95
N PRO A 298 -18.42 -8.65 1.85
CA PRO A 298 -18.17 -8.50 3.29
C PRO A 298 -16.69 -8.60 3.65
N LEU A 299 -15.90 -9.41 2.94
CA LEU A 299 -14.45 -9.51 3.15
C LEU A 299 -13.75 -8.22 2.71
N PHE A 300 -14.19 -7.61 1.61
CA PHE A 300 -13.73 -6.30 1.16
C PHE A 300 -13.97 -5.22 2.23
N ILE A 301 -15.16 -5.20 2.85
CA ILE A 301 -15.51 -4.25 3.91
C ILE A 301 -14.59 -4.45 5.13
N LEU A 302 -14.36 -5.70 5.58
CA LEU A 302 -13.41 -5.96 6.68
C LEU A 302 -12.00 -5.50 6.31
N GLY A 303 -11.52 -5.80 5.09
CA GLY A 303 -10.23 -5.35 4.62
C GLY A 303 -10.12 -3.82 4.59
N MET A 304 -11.14 -3.13 4.14
CA MET A 304 -11.21 -1.66 4.11
C MET A 304 -11.14 -1.07 5.53
N VAL A 305 -11.91 -1.61 6.48
CA VAL A 305 -11.88 -1.15 7.88
C VAL A 305 -10.52 -1.43 8.52
N PHE A 306 -9.93 -2.60 8.26
CA PHE A 306 -8.59 -2.93 8.72
C PHE A 306 -7.55 -1.92 8.22
N TRP A 307 -7.50 -1.69 6.90
CA TRP A 307 -6.56 -0.76 6.30
C TRP A 307 -6.80 0.68 6.72
N ALA A 308 -8.04 1.07 7.05
CA ALA A 308 -8.34 2.39 7.58
C ALA A 308 -7.64 2.63 8.93
N ILE A 309 -7.52 1.62 9.78
CA ILE A 309 -6.78 1.70 11.05
C ILE A 309 -5.26 1.59 10.80
N GLN A 310 -4.83 0.59 10.07
CA GLN A 310 -3.41 0.29 9.82
C GLN A 310 -2.67 1.47 9.18
N GLU A 311 -3.25 2.10 8.16
CA GLU A 311 -2.61 3.20 7.44
C GLU A 311 -2.50 4.49 8.27
N GLN A 312 -3.36 4.67 9.27
CA GLN A 312 -3.24 5.78 10.21
C GLN A 312 -2.10 5.60 11.23
N GLY A 313 -1.53 4.42 11.33
CA GLY A 313 -0.32 4.18 12.11
C GLY A 313 0.83 5.12 11.72
N SER A 314 0.99 5.41 10.43
CA SER A 314 2.07 6.24 9.91
C SER A 314 1.85 7.76 10.03
N ASN A 315 0.65 8.20 10.41
CA ASN A 315 0.30 9.61 10.56
C ASN A 315 -0.38 9.89 11.90
N VAL A 316 -1.64 9.51 12.11
CA VAL A 316 -2.41 9.86 13.31
C VAL A 316 -1.82 9.25 14.58
N LEU A 317 -1.58 7.92 14.60
CA LEU A 317 -1.03 7.24 15.77
C LEU A 317 0.43 7.66 16.03
N ASN A 318 1.21 7.90 14.97
CA ASN A 318 2.57 8.40 15.08
C ASN A 318 2.59 9.77 15.79
N ILE A 319 1.81 10.73 15.31
CA ILE A 319 1.74 12.09 15.92
C ILE A 319 1.23 12.00 17.36
N TYR A 320 0.18 11.22 17.61
CA TYR A 320 -0.35 11.03 18.96
C TYR A 320 0.69 10.43 19.92
N GLY A 321 1.44 9.43 19.45
CA GLY A 321 2.53 8.82 20.21
C GLY A 321 3.63 9.83 20.59
N ILE A 322 4.00 10.72 19.67
CA ILE A 322 5.00 11.77 19.91
C ILE A 322 4.47 12.79 20.95
N GLU A 323 3.22 13.21 20.82
CA GLU A 323 2.64 14.26 21.67
C GLU A 323 2.30 13.80 23.08
N HIS A 324 1.94 12.52 23.28
CA HIS A 324 1.35 12.04 24.52
C HIS A 324 2.15 10.91 25.19
N SER A 325 3.28 10.47 24.61
CA SER A 325 4.10 9.45 25.24
C SER A 325 5.46 9.98 25.73
N ASP A 326 5.98 9.35 26.80
CA ASP A 326 7.40 9.49 27.14
C ASP A 326 8.21 8.67 26.13
N MET A 327 8.92 9.38 25.27
CA MET A 327 9.75 8.79 24.18
C MET A 327 10.98 8.03 24.69
N LYS A 328 11.11 7.86 26.02
CA LYS A 328 12.17 7.03 26.62
C LYS A 328 11.81 5.56 26.55
N LEU A 329 12.43 4.85 25.64
CA LEU A 329 12.30 3.40 25.54
C LEU A 329 13.14 2.73 26.64
N ASN A 330 12.51 1.91 27.46
CA ASN A 330 13.17 1.05 28.43
C ASN A 330 12.76 -0.40 28.18
N LEU A 331 13.62 -1.15 27.47
CA LEU A 331 13.41 -2.56 27.16
C LEU A 331 14.52 -3.38 27.82
N PHE A 332 14.13 -4.23 28.78
CA PHE A 332 15.06 -5.13 29.48
C PHE A 332 16.32 -4.44 30.05
N GLY A 333 16.18 -3.20 30.55
CA GLY A 333 17.26 -2.40 31.09
C GLY A 333 18.05 -1.57 30.07
N TRP A 334 17.80 -1.73 28.78
CA TRP A 334 18.36 -0.86 27.74
C TRP A 334 17.50 0.39 27.59
N LYS A 335 18.11 1.55 27.85
CA LYS A 335 17.45 2.86 27.80
C LYS A 335 17.94 3.63 26.59
N THR A 336 17.01 4.08 25.74
CA THR A 336 17.29 4.95 24.60
C THR A 336 16.14 5.90 24.35
N ASN A 337 16.38 7.00 23.70
CA ASN A 337 15.32 7.86 23.20
C ASN A 337 14.78 7.29 21.91
N PHE A 338 13.46 7.11 21.85
CA PHE A 338 12.77 6.64 20.66
C PHE A 338 12.60 7.82 19.69
N GLY A 339 13.04 7.65 18.46
CA GLY A 339 12.95 8.71 17.45
C GLY A 339 11.58 8.77 16.79
N GLU A 340 11.14 9.95 16.41
CA GLU A 340 9.81 10.24 15.86
C GLU A 340 9.52 9.48 14.56
N ALA A 341 10.49 9.38 13.65
CA ALA A 341 10.34 8.64 12.39
C ALA A 341 10.40 7.12 12.60
N ILE A 342 10.99 6.64 13.72
CA ILE A 342 11.21 5.22 13.99
C ILE A 342 9.88 4.47 14.19
N PHE A 343 8.81 5.15 14.57
CA PHE A 343 7.47 4.53 14.65
C PHE A 343 7.09 3.78 13.36
N GLN A 344 7.49 4.29 12.19
CA GLN A 344 7.19 3.64 10.92
C GLN A 344 8.02 2.37 10.68
N SER A 345 9.12 2.17 11.40
CA SER A 345 9.92 0.95 11.36
C SER A 345 9.34 -0.20 12.19
N ILE A 346 8.40 0.08 13.13
CA ILE A 346 7.83 -0.94 14.02
C ILE A 346 7.06 -1.99 13.21
N ASN A 347 6.18 -1.55 12.30
CA ASN A 347 5.38 -2.47 11.50
C ASN A 347 6.27 -3.45 10.68
N PRO A 348 7.19 -3.02 9.80
CA PRO A 348 8.03 -3.95 9.04
C PRO A 348 8.94 -4.80 9.91
N LEU A 349 9.42 -4.29 11.05
CA LEU A 349 10.19 -5.10 12.01
C LEU A 349 9.38 -6.29 12.51
N PHE A 350 8.16 -6.03 13.02
CA PHE A 350 7.34 -7.10 13.56
C PHE A 350 6.73 -8.00 12.48
N ILE A 351 6.53 -7.52 11.25
CA ILE A 351 6.23 -8.42 10.12
C ILE A 351 7.38 -9.42 9.92
N LEU A 352 8.63 -8.97 9.84
CA LEU A 352 9.78 -9.85 9.64
C LEU A 352 9.94 -10.88 10.77
N LEU A 353 9.65 -10.48 12.01
CA LEU A 353 9.77 -11.37 13.19
C LEU A 353 8.59 -12.33 13.32
N LEU A 354 7.36 -11.87 13.09
CA LEU A 354 6.15 -12.65 13.40
C LEU A 354 5.63 -13.46 12.20
N ALA A 355 5.93 -13.07 10.96
CA ALA A 355 5.45 -13.80 9.79
C ALA A 355 5.88 -15.28 9.76
N PRO A 356 7.13 -15.65 10.08
CA PRO A 356 7.51 -17.05 10.19
C PRO A 356 6.73 -17.81 11.26
N ILE A 357 6.46 -17.18 12.41
CA ILE A 357 5.73 -17.77 13.54
C ILE A 357 4.28 -18.06 13.13
N ILE A 358 3.61 -17.07 12.52
CA ILE A 358 2.23 -17.22 12.03
C ILE A 358 2.15 -18.25 10.91
N SER A 359 3.15 -18.29 10.01
CA SER A 359 3.23 -19.32 8.95
C SER A 359 3.33 -20.73 9.54
N LEU A 360 4.17 -20.94 10.56
CA LEU A 360 4.28 -22.20 11.27
C LEU A 360 2.97 -22.58 12.00
N LEU A 361 2.28 -21.60 12.58
CA LEU A 361 0.97 -21.81 13.19
C LEU A 361 -0.03 -22.35 12.15
N TRP A 362 -0.10 -21.73 10.96
CA TRP A 362 -0.98 -22.20 9.88
C TRP A 362 -0.62 -23.60 9.40
N GLN A 363 0.67 -23.92 9.26
CA GLN A 363 1.11 -25.26 8.90
C GLN A 363 0.67 -26.31 9.93
N LYS A 364 0.87 -26.03 11.23
CA LYS A 364 0.44 -26.93 12.32
C LYS A 364 -1.07 -27.12 12.39
N LEU A 365 -1.85 -26.08 12.14
CA LEU A 365 -3.31 -26.17 12.14
C LEU A 365 -3.85 -26.95 10.94
N GLY A 366 -3.17 -26.95 9.80
CA GLY A 366 -3.58 -27.68 8.61
C GLY A 366 -5.04 -27.47 8.24
N THR A 367 -5.84 -28.51 8.25
CA THR A 367 -7.28 -28.47 7.95
C THR A 367 -8.14 -27.83 9.05
N LYS A 368 -7.59 -27.65 10.27
CA LYS A 368 -8.28 -26.99 11.39
C LYS A 368 -8.12 -25.46 11.38
N GLN A 369 -7.54 -24.91 10.34
CA GLN A 369 -7.44 -23.45 10.19
C GLN A 369 -8.83 -22.82 10.16
N PRO A 370 -9.00 -21.58 10.76
CA PRO A 370 -10.22 -20.83 10.63
C PRO A 370 -10.59 -20.58 9.16
N SER A 371 -11.88 -20.47 8.87
CA SER A 371 -12.36 -20.12 7.52
C SER A 371 -11.92 -18.70 7.12
N LEU A 372 -11.96 -18.41 5.81
CA LEU A 372 -11.61 -17.10 5.28
C LEU A 372 -12.31 -15.93 6.01
N PRO A 373 -13.64 -15.91 6.19
CA PRO A 373 -14.31 -14.83 6.91
C PRO A 373 -13.82 -14.65 8.35
N VAL A 374 -13.53 -15.75 9.04
CA VAL A 374 -13.04 -15.71 10.43
C VAL A 374 -11.63 -15.15 10.50
N LYS A 375 -10.74 -15.50 9.57
CA LYS A 375 -9.39 -14.92 9.52
C LYS A 375 -9.42 -13.41 9.30
N PHE A 376 -10.26 -12.94 8.38
CA PHE A 376 -10.48 -11.51 8.15
C PHE A 376 -11.02 -10.80 9.40
N ALA A 377 -12.01 -11.44 10.04
CA ALA A 377 -12.62 -10.91 11.27
C ALA A 377 -11.59 -10.79 12.41
N ILE A 378 -10.74 -11.82 12.63
CA ILE A 378 -9.66 -11.76 13.62
C ILE A 378 -8.71 -10.61 13.31
N GLY A 379 -8.29 -10.45 12.05
CA GLY A 379 -7.40 -9.36 11.64
C GLY A 379 -8.00 -7.99 11.94
N THR A 380 -9.25 -7.75 11.54
CA THR A 380 -9.94 -6.47 11.75
C THR A 380 -10.25 -6.22 13.23
N PHE A 381 -10.59 -7.28 13.99
CA PHE A 381 -10.77 -7.19 15.44
C PHE A 381 -9.50 -6.73 16.14
N LEU A 382 -8.34 -7.33 15.81
CA LEU A 382 -7.06 -6.96 16.40
C LEU A 382 -6.68 -5.51 16.08
N ALA A 383 -6.93 -5.04 14.85
CA ALA A 383 -6.74 -3.65 14.51
C ALA A 383 -7.64 -2.72 15.36
N GLY A 384 -8.92 -3.05 15.51
CA GLY A 384 -9.83 -2.31 16.40
C GLY A 384 -9.38 -2.33 17.85
N ALA A 385 -8.97 -3.47 18.37
CA ALA A 385 -8.48 -3.65 19.75
C ALA A 385 -7.20 -2.83 19.99
N SER A 386 -6.30 -2.72 19.00
CA SER A 386 -5.08 -1.91 19.09
C SER A 386 -5.40 -0.43 19.32
N TYR A 387 -6.43 0.08 18.67
CA TYR A 387 -6.86 1.48 18.83
C TYR A 387 -7.64 1.71 20.14
N ILE A 388 -8.48 0.76 20.54
CA ILE A 388 -9.13 0.83 21.86
C ILE A 388 -8.08 0.84 22.98
N LEU A 389 -7.01 0.03 22.86
CA LEU A 389 -5.90 0.05 23.82
C LEU A 389 -5.31 1.47 23.97
N ILE A 390 -5.01 2.14 22.85
CA ILE A 390 -4.46 3.52 22.87
C ILE A 390 -5.47 4.49 23.51
N GLY A 391 -6.74 4.38 23.18
CA GLY A 391 -7.78 5.20 23.78
C GLY A 391 -7.89 4.99 25.30
N ILE A 392 -7.87 3.74 25.78
CA ILE A 392 -7.90 3.41 27.21
C ILE A 392 -6.66 3.96 27.92
N VAL A 393 -5.48 3.77 27.34
CA VAL A 393 -4.21 4.29 27.89
C VAL A 393 -4.23 5.81 27.95
N GLY A 394 -4.73 6.49 26.90
CA GLY A 394 -4.89 7.95 26.89
C GLY A 394 -5.81 8.45 28.00
N TYR A 395 -6.94 7.77 28.23
CA TYR A 395 -7.84 8.12 29.36
C TYR A 395 -7.19 7.86 30.69
N ALA A 396 -6.53 6.73 30.90
CA ALA A 396 -5.90 6.36 32.17
C ALA A 396 -4.74 7.30 32.52
N SER A 397 -4.06 7.87 31.56
CA SER A 397 -2.93 8.80 31.78
C SER A 397 -3.38 10.24 32.08
N GLY A 398 -4.60 10.61 31.73
CA GLY A 398 -5.14 11.96 31.91
C GLY A 398 -4.27 13.01 31.19
N SER A 399 -3.69 13.93 31.97
CA SER A 399 -2.77 14.97 31.45
C SER A 399 -1.29 14.55 31.45
N SER A 400 -0.97 13.34 31.94
CA SER A 400 0.41 12.85 32.02
C SER A 400 0.77 12.05 30.77
N ASN A 401 2.05 12.09 30.37
CA ASN A 401 2.53 11.24 29.31
C ASN A 401 2.57 9.78 29.74
N PHE A 402 2.12 8.88 28.87
CA PHE A 402 2.24 7.44 29.06
C PHE A 402 3.52 6.89 28.42
N SER A 403 3.90 5.66 28.78
CA SER A 403 5.08 5.02 28.17
C SER A 403 4.88 4.75 26.69
N VAL A 404 5.88 5.05 25.86
CA VAL A 404 5.92 4.71 24.41
C VAL A 404 5.70 3.21 24.14
N ASN A 405 5.96 2.35 25.13
CA ASN A 405 5.71 0.90 25.03
C ASN A 405 4.25 0.56 24.69
N TRP A 406 3.28 1.38 25.12
CA TRP A 406 1.87 1.17 24.76
C TRP A 406 1.61 1.42 23.28
N VAL A 407 2.27 2.42 22.70
CA VAL A 407 2.19 2.69 21.26
C VAL A 407 2.80 1.52 20.49
N ILE A 408 3.98 1.05 20.92
CA ILE A 408 4.66 -0.11 20.32
C ILE A 408 3.76 -1.35 20.40
N LEU A 409 3.12 -1.60 21.55
CA LEU A 409 2.19 -2.72 21.74
C LEU A 409 1.00 -2.62 20.79
N SER A 410 0.44 -1.41 20.61
CA SER A 410 -0.64 -1.17 19.64
C SER A 410 -0.21 -1.54 18.21
N TYR A 411 0.98 -1.13 17.78
CA TYR A 411 1.52 -1.54 16.46
C TYR A 411 1.67 -3.06 16.36
N ILE A 412 2.19 -3.73 17.40
CA ILE A 412 2.37 -5.19 17.40
C ILE A 412 1.03 -5.90 17.24
N ILE A 413 0.00 -5.49 17.98
CA ILE A 413 -1.34 -6.07 17.89
C ILE A 413 -1.90 -5.89 16.48
N CYS A 414 -1.73 -4.69 15.89
CA CYS A 414 -2.19 -4.40 14.54
C CYS A 414 -1.43 -5.22 13.49
N VAL A 415 -0.11 -5.42 13.65
CA VAL A 415 0.72 -6.28 12.76
C VAL A 415 0.29 -7.74 12.83
N ILE A 416 -0.04 -8.26 14.02
CA ILE A 416 -0.60 -9.61 14.11
C ILE A 416 -1.88 -9.68 13.29
N GLY A 417 -2.76 -8.69 13.40
CA GLY A 417 -3.97 -8.57 12.57
C GLY A 417 -3.66 -8.54 11.07
N GLU A 418 -2.62 -7.82 10.65
CA GLU A 418 -2.16 -7.75 9.26
C GLU A 418 -1.75 -9.10 8.72
N LEU A 419 -1.00 -9.89 9.50
CA LEU A 419 -0.53 -11.22 9.12
C LEU A 419 -1.67 -12.24 8.99
N TYR A 420 -2.82 -12.01 9.66
CA TYR A 420 -4.04 -12.79 9.44
C TYR A 420 -4.78 -12.35 8.18
N LEU A 421 -4.84 -11.06 7.90
CA LEU A 421 -5.69 -10.50 6.86
C LEU A 421 -5.01 -10.41 5.50
N SER A 422 -3.80 -9.90 5.41
CA SER A 422 -3.17 -9.56 4.14
C SER A 422 -2.88 -10.77 3.23
N PRO A 423 -2.22 -11.87 3.70
CA PRO A 423 -2.03 -13.05 2.89
C PRO A 423 -3.36 -13.75 2.52
N THR A 424 -4.30 -13.73 3.47
CA THR A 424 -5.63 -14.32 3.30
C THR A 424 -6.45 -13.57 2.25
N GLY A 425 -6.32 -12.25 2.21
CA GLY A 425 -6.99 -11.40 1.24
C GLY A 425 -6.51 -11.61 -0.20
N ASN A 426 -5.20 -11.70 -0.39
CA ASN A 426 -4.63 -12.05 -1.69
C ASN A 426 -5.15 -13.43 -2.16
N SER A 427 -5.14 -14.44 -1.28
CA SER A 427 -5.65 -15.78 -1.57
C SER A 427 -7.16 -15.77 -1.88
N ALA A 428 -7.96 -15.02 -1.10
CA ALA A 428 -9.39 -14.90 -1.32
C ALA A 428 -9.72 -14.23 -2.66
N ALA A 429 -9.01 -13.17 -3.02
CA ALA A 429 -9.19 -12.47 -4.29
C ALA A 429 -8.97 -13.40 -5.49
N VAL A 430 -7.97 -14.29 -5.42
CA VAL A 430 -7.70 -15.28 -6.48
C VAL A 430 -8.73 -16.41 -6.48
N LYS A 431 -9.00 -17.00 -5.30
CA LYS A 431 -9.88 -18.18 -5.20
C LYS A 431 -11.35 -17.89 -5.51
N LEU A 432 -11.83 -16.69 -5.18
CA LEU A 432 -13.22 -16.28 -5.40
C LEU A 432 -13.44 -15.58 -6.74
N ALA A 433 -12.36 -15.36 -7.51
CA ALA A 433 -12.42 -14.70 -8.81
C ALA A 433 -13.18 -15.53 -9.85
N PRO A 434 -14.05 -14.89 -10.64
CA PRO A 434 -14.52 -15.48 -11.88
C PRO A 434 -13.37 -15.66 -12.89
N LYS A 435 -13.43 -16.71 -13.69
CA LYS A 435 -12.38 -17.00 -14.70
C LYS A 435 -12.14 -15.82 -15.65
N ALA A 436 -13.22 -15.14 -16.05
CA ALA A 436 -13.15 -13.98 -16.95
C ALA A 436 -12.59 -12.71 -16.28
N PHE A 437 -12.55 -12.62 -14.95
CA PHE A 437 -12.24 -11.40 -14.19
C PHE A 437 -11.15 -11.60 -13.11
N ASN A 438 -10.25 -12.55 -13.30
CA ASN A 438 -9.25 -12.90 -12.28
C ASN A 438 -8.33 -11.71 -11.91
N ALA A 439 -7.80 -11.01 -12.91
CA ALA A 439 -6.95 -9.83 -12.67
C ALA A 439 -7.73 -8.67 -12.01
N GLN A 440 -8.99 -8.48 -12.37
CA GLN A 440 -9.85 -7.44 -11.81
C GLN A 440 -10.18 -7.71 -10.34
N MET A 441 -10.35 -8.96 -9.91
CA MET A 441 -10.56 -9.30 -8.51
C MET A 441 -9.35 -8.97 -7.64
N MET A 442 -8.12 -9.16 -8.16
CA MET A 442 -6.91 -8.67 -7.47
C MET A 442 -6.88 -7.13 -7.39
N SER A 443 -7.30 -6.44 -8.45
CA SER A 443 -7.42 -4.98 -8.41
C SER A 443 -8.43 -4.52 -7.35
N ILE A 444 -9.57 -5.22 -7.22
CA ILE A 444 -10.55 -4.94 -6.15
C ILE A 444 -9.92 -5.15 -4.77
N TRP A 445 -9.09 -6.17 -4.59
CA TRP A 445 -8.38 -6.35 -3.32
C TRP A 445 -7.46 -5.16 -3.00
N TYR A 446 -6.70 -4.65 -3.95
CA TYR A 446 -5.89 -3.44 -3.74
C TYR A 446 -6.75 -2.18 -3.50
N LEU A 447 -7.95 -2.12 -4.05
CA LEU A 447 -8.90 -1.04 -3.77
C LEU A 447 -9.37 -1.03 -2.30
N THR A 448 -9.24 -2.11 -1.52
CA THR A 448 -9.53 -2.06 -0.07
C THR A 448 -8.66 -1.00 0.62
N ASN A 449 -7.36 -0.97 0.31
CA ASN A 449 -6.43 0.02 0.86
C ASN A 449 -6.70 1.42 0.29
N ALA A 450 -6.93 1.53 -1.02
CA ALA A 450 -7.26 2.81 -1.65
C ALA A 450 -8.51 3.44 -1.05
N SER A 451 -9.58 2.66 -0.87
CA SER A 451 -10.84 3.10 -0.26
C SER A 451 -10.66 3.49 1.20
N ALA A 452 -9.91 2.69 1.96
CA ALA A 452 -9.57 2.96 3.34
C ALA A 452 -8.86 4.32 3.50
N GLN A 453 -7.84 4.57 2.69
CA GLN A 453 -7.10 5.82 2.74
C GLN A 453 -7.91 7.01 2.21
N ALA A 454 -8.79 6.80 1.20
CA ALA A 454 -9.74 7.83 0.76
C ALA A 454 -10.68 8.26 1.90
N ILE A 455 -11.21 7.30 2.65
CA ILE A 455 -12.06 7.54 3.81
C ILE A 455 -11.25 8.23 4.93
N ASN A 456 -10.01 7.80 5.17
CA ASN A 456 -9.13 8.40 6.16
C ASN A 456 -8.89 9.90 5.90
N GLY A 457 -8.79 10.32 4.64
CA GLY A 457 -8.66 11.74 4.28
C GLY A 457 -9.78 12.62 4.84
N THR A 458 -10.94 12.02 5.12
CA THR A 458 -12.09 12.70 5.75
C THR A 458 -12.22 12.35 7.24
N LEU A 459 -11.97 11.09 7.63
CA LEU A 459 -12.09 10.64 9.03
C LEU A 459 -11.18 11.43 9.97
N VAL A 460 -9.97 11.78 9.55
CA VAL A 460 -9.02 12.54 10.40
C VAL A 460 -9.57 13.89 10.83
N LYS A 461 -10.53 14.47 10.13
CA LYS A 461 -11.22 15.71 10.52
C LYS A 461 -12.10 15.53 11.77
N LEU A 462 -12.47 14.30 12.11
CA LEU A 462 -13.22 13.98 13.34
C LEU A 462 -12.35 14.09 14.59
N ILE A 463 -11.03 14.18 14.45
CA ILE A 463 -10.12 14.40 15.58
C ILE A 463 -10.44 15.72 16.30
N GLU A 464 -10.76 16.75 15.54
CA GLU A 464 -11.04 18.08 16.08
C GLU A 464 -12.30 18.10 16.97
N PRO A 465 -13.49 17.62 16.54
CA PRO A 465 -14.68 17.60 17.38
C PRO A 465 -14.67 16.50 18.45
N LEU A 466 -14.01 15.37 18.25
CA LEU A 466 -14.01 14.25 19.20
C LEU A 466 -12.87 14.34 20.22
N GLY A 467 -11.77 14.99 19.88
CA GLY A 467 -10.50 14.85 20.56
C GLY A 467 -9.77 13.56 20.16
N GLN A 468 -8.44 13.59 20.25
CA GLN A 468 -7.58 12.49 19.77
C GLN A 468 -7.89 11.15 20.46
N THR A 469 -8.05 11.13 21.77
CA THR A 469 -8.32 9.90 22.55
C THR A 469 -9.66 9.27 22.18
N ASN A 470 -10.74 10.07 22.07
CA ASN A 470 -12.05 9.56 21.66
C ASN A 470 -12.06 9.08 20.21
N TYR A 471 -11.26 9.70 19.35
CA TYR A 471 -11.12 9.27 17.97
C TYR A 471 -10.61 7.82 17.85
N PHE A 472 -9.61 7.44 18.65
CA PHE A 472 -9.13 6.05 18.68
C PHE A 472 -10.20 5.09 19.18
N ILE A 473 -10.92 5.43 20.26
CA ILE A 473 -12.03 4.61 20.77
C ILE A 473 -13.11 4.46 19.69
N PHE A 474 -13.50 5.56 19.05
CA PHE A 474 -14.52 5.54 17.97
C PHE A 474 -14.15 4.59 16.85
N LEU A 475 -12.94 4.69 16.29
CA LEU A 475 -12.50 3.82 15.20
C LEU A 475 -12.38 2.36 15.63
N GLY A 476 -11.86 2.12 16.83
CA GLY A 476 -11.77 0.78 17.40
C GLY A 476 -13.14 0.13 17.59
N VAL A 477 -14.11 0.87 18.14
CA VAL A 477 -15.49 0.41 18.30
C VAL A 477 -16.16 0.11 16.96
N VAL A 478 -16.01 1.00 15.97
CA VAL A 478 -16.52 0.76 14.59
C VAL A 478 -15.96 -0.55 14.03
N ALA A 479 -14.64 -0.77 14.16
CA ALA A 479 -14.01 -2.00 13.70
C ALA A 479 -14.59 -3.27 14.38
N ILE A 480 -14.80 -3.22 15.69
CA ILE A 480 -15.39 -4.33 16.44
C ILE A 480 -16.84 -4.59 16.03
N ILE A 481 -17.65 -3.53 15.84
CA ILE A 481 -19.03 -3.66 15.37
C ILE A 481 -19.07 -4.33 14.00
N VAL A 482 -18.30 -3.83 13.04
CA VAL A 482 -18.25 -4.40 11.68
C VAL A 482 -17.77 -5.85 11.72
N THR A 483 -16.76 -6.14 12.52
CA THR A 483 -16.26 -7.51 12.72
C THR A 483 -17.34 -8.43 13.27
N THR A 484 -18.08 -8.00 14.30
CA THR A 484 -19.15 -8.78 14.93
C THR A 484 -20.29 -9.08 13.93
N ILE A 485 -20.69 -8.08 13.13
CA ILE A 485 -21.71 -8.26 12.08
C ILE A 485 -21.25 -9.31 11.08
N VAL A 486 -20.01 -9.20 10.57
CA VAL A 486 -19.50 -10.16 9.57
C VAL A 486 -19.33 -11.56 10.17
N LEU A 487 -18.92 -11.68 11.43
CA LEU A 487 -18.89 -12.97 12.12
C LEU A 487 -20.29 -13.60 12.25
N ALA A 488 -21.28 -12.80 12.61
CA ALA A 488 -22.68 -13.30 12.70
C ALA A 488 -23.20 -13.84 11.36
N ILE A 489 -22.86 -13.19 10.25
CA ILE A 489 -23.26 -13.64 8.91
C ILE A 489 -22.24 -14.59 8.24
N SER A 490 -21.14 -14.94 8.92
CA SER A 490 -20.08 -15.80 8.35
C SER A 490 -20.57 -17.16 7.82
N PRO A 491 -21.58 -17.85 8.41
CA PRO A 491 -22.12 -19.08 7.83
C PRO A 491 -22.75 -18.85 6.45
N LEU A 492 -23.42 -17.72 6.25
CA LEU A 492 -24.01 -17.34 4.96
C LEU A 492 -22.92 -17.05 3.92
N ILE A 493 -21.85 -16.35 4.34
CA ILE A 493 -20.69 -16.06 3.48
C ILE A 493 -20.04 -17.37 3.02
N ILE A 494 -19.77 -18.31 3.95
CA ILE A 494 -19.16 -19.61 3.64
C ILE A 494 -20.04 -20.40 2.67
N LYS A 495 -21.36 -20.41 2.87
CA LYS A 495 -22.30 -21.06 1.95
C LYS A 495 -22.24 -20.44 0.54
N ALA A 496 -22.15 -19.09 0.47
CA ALA A 496 -22.05 -18.35 -0.79
C ALA A 496 -20.70 -18.56 -1.51
N MET A 497 -19.63 -18.93 -0.80
CA MET A 497 -18.31 -19.24 -1.38
C MET A 497 -18.30 -20.59 -2.15
N LYS A 498 -19.39 -21.40 -2.07
CA LYS A 498 -19.57 -22.60 -2.89
C LYS A 498 -18.37 -23.56 -2.84
N GLY A 499 -17.99 -23.99 -1.64
CA GLY A 499 -16.92 -24.99 -1.40
C GLY A 499 -15.49 -24.45 -1.32
N ILE A 500 -15.28 -23.15 -1.48
CA ILE A 500 -13.99 -22.50 -1.22
C ILE A 500 -13.88 -22.22 0.29
N ARG A 501 -12.73 -22.60 0.89
CA ARG A 501 -12.45 -22.41 2.32
C ARG A 501 -11.23 -21.50 2.52
#